data_6434c1d4081b15f1a1e816ba712a2c0d
#
_entry.id   6434c1d4081b15f1a1e816ba712a2c0d
#
_cell.length_a   1.000
_cell.length_b   1.000
_cell.length_c   1.000
_cell.angle_alpha   90.00
_cell.angle_beta   90.00
_cell.angle_gamma   90.00
#
_symmetry.space_group_name_H-M   'P 1'
#
loop_
_entity.id
_entity.type
_entity.pdbx_description
1 polymer ?
#
loop_
_entity_poly.entity_id
_entity_poly.type
_entity_poly.pdbx_seq_one_letter_code
_entity_poly.pdbx_strand_id
1 'polypeptide(L)'
;MCGIVGYAGHKQAAPILLDGLAKLEYRGYDSAGICVYNDHKLPVFKAKGRLSNLNQMVHGGADVPGVIGIGHTRWATHGAPSDANSHPHTAAGGKIVVVHNGIIENYQQLKELLQHKGKAFSSETDTEVVANLVELFYDEGRSFADAVRKAIHRIEGSYALGILCIDCPDTMIAVKKDSPLIFGYGDGEMFIASDVPAILKYTRQVSYLDDGDMAVFTAEHVDFFNALGEPVEKKIERISWELSAAEKGGYAHFMLKEIHEQPKAIRDTISPRIQNGNIVLDEVSLTADYLRQLRKIYIVACGSASYVGNLAKYIFEKYCRISTEVVLGSEFRYADPVVDENTLVLIISQSGETADTLAGLREAKRRGARTLGIVNVVGSAIAKAADDVIYTWAGPEIAVATTKAFSTQLSVIYLLALHFAQQLGTMTDAAQADILAQLQQLPDEMSKFLCEENISAIQYCASQFFNHRDVFFIGRNLDSAICLEGSLKLKEIAYIHSEAYPAGELKHGPISLIEDGTLVMAMATMPELFEKTMDNVGSTYYRTLLTAVTNAPHTIGRLAKKKLGSVKK
;
A
#
# COMPACT_ATOMS: atom_id res chain seq x y z
N MET A 1 6.18 -5.71 -1.03
CA MET A 1 6.84 -5.01 0.10
C MET A 1 7.19 -6.04 1.17
N CYS A 2 8.30 -5.85 1.88
CA CYS A 2 8.78 -6.79 2.91
C CYS A 2 8.23 -6.46 4.31
N GLY A 3 8.35 -7.38 5.27
CA GLY A 3 7.97 -7.19 6.67
C GLY A 3 9.15 -7.33 7.62
N ILE A 4 9.34 -6.34 8.52
CA ILE A 4 10.32 -6.38 9.60
C ILE A 4 9.61 -6.48 10.95
N VAL A 5 10.15 -7.30 11.85
CA VAL A 5 9.82 -7.31 13.27
C VAL A 5 11.11 -7.43 14.07
N GLY A 6 11.27 -6.62 15.10
CA GLY A 6 12.33 -6.76 16.10
C GLY A 6 11.74 -6.74 17.50
N TYR A 7 12.38 -7.45 18.40
CA TYR A 7 11.98 -7.57 19.80
C TYR A 7 13.20 -7.53 20.72
N ALA A 8 13.12 -6.74 21.76
CA ALA A 8 14.04 -6.75 22.90
C ALA A 8 13.20 -6.75 24.19
N GLY A 9 13.35 -7.76 25.05
CA GLY A 9 12.51 -7.88 26.22
C GLY A 9 12.95 -8.98 27.17
N HIS A 10 12.00 -9.53 27.93
CA HIS A 10 12.23 -10.58 28.93
C HIS A 10 11.61 -11.93 28.53
N LYS A 11 10.81 -11.95 27.46
CA LYS A 11 10.20 -13.18 26.92
C LYS A 11 11.06 -13.77 25.81
N GLN A 12 10.81 -15.02 25.48
CA GLN A 12 11.46 -15.66 24.34
C GLN A 12 11.13 -14.93 23.04
N ALA A 13 12.17 -14.45 22.33
CA ALA A 13 12.00 -13.58 21.16
C ALA A 13 11.40 -14.32 19.96
N ALA A 14 11.84 -15.55 19.67
CA ALA A 14 11.47 -16.26 18.45
C ALA A 14 9.95 -16.42 18.26
N PRO A 15 9.14 -16.85 19.26
CA PRO A 15 7.68 -16.92 19.10
C PRO A 15 7.04 -15.56 18.82
N ILE A 16 7.55 -14.47 19.42
CA ILE A 16 7.06 -13.11 19.22
C ILE A 16 7.36 -12.64 17.80
N LEU A 17 8.58 -12.86 17.32
CA LEU A 17 8.98 -12.55 15.96
C LEU A 17 8.11 -13.30 14.94
N LEU A 18 7.90 -14.60 15.12
CA LEU A 18 7.07 -15.43 14.23
C LEU A 18 5.61 -14.97 14.22
N ASP A 19 5.03 -14.64 15.39
CA ASP A 19 3.66 -14.10 15.49
C ASP A 19 3.54 -12.76 14.77
N GLY A 20 4.49 -11.85 14.96
CA GLY A 20 4.53 -10.55 14.28
C GLY A 20 4.73 -10.69 12.76
N LEU A 21 5.64 -11.58 12.32
CA LEU A 21 5.86 -11.85 10.90
C LEU A 21 4.63 -12.48 10.24
N ALA A 22 3.85 -13.30 10.96
CA ALA A 22 2.59 -13.85 10.46
C ALA A 22 1.56 -12.76 10.14
N LYS A 23 1.58 -11.65 10.89
CA LYS A 23 0.75 -10.47 10.62
C LYS A 23 1.27 -9.62 9.46
N LEU A 24 2.51 -9.84 9.00
CA LEU A 24 3.16 -9.14 7.88
C LEU A 24 3.35 -10.02 6.64
N GLU A 25 2.95 -11.30 6.67
CA GLU A 25 3.15 -12.23 5.55
C GLU A 25 2.48 -11.73 4.26
N TYR A 26 1.42 -10.92 4.37
CA TYR A 26 0.79 -10.26 3.24
C TYR A 26 1.74 -9.30 2.48
N ARG A 27 2.78 -8.77 3.14
CA ARG A 27 3.79 -7.90 2.52
C ARG A 27 4.85 -8.66 1.75
N GLY A 28 5.14 -9.92 2.14
CA GLY A 28 6.13 -10.76 1.50
C GLY A 28 5.99 -12.20 1.93
N TYR A 29 6.04 -13.12 0.98
CA TYR A 29 5.83 -14.56 1.23
C TYR A 29 6.75 -15.45 0.39
N ASP A 30 7.79 -14.89 -0.23
CA ASP A 30 8.74 -15.68 -1.03
C ASP A 30 9.87 -16.27 -0.19
N SER A 31 10.14 -15.70 0.95
CA SER A 31 11.04 -16.24 1.96
C SER A 31 10.88 -15.55 3.32
N ALA A 32 11.32 -16.20 4.38
CA ALA A 32 11.30 -15.65 5.73
C ALA A 32 12.55 -16.08 6.51
N GLY A 33 12.89 -15.31 7.55
CA GLY A 33 13.96 -15.69 8.47
C GLY A 33 13.96 -14.88 9.75
N ILE A 34 14.61 -15.43 10.76
CA ILE A 34 14.82 -14.81 12.07
C ILE A 34 16.27 -14.96 12.52
N CYS A 35 16.72 -14.01 13.32
CA CYS A 35 17.94 -14.11 14.12
C CYS A 35 17.60 -13.77 15.56
N VAL A 36 18.04 -14.61 16.51
CA VAL A 36 17.88 -14.36 17.93
C VAL A 36 19.25 -14.47 18.60
N TYR A 37 19.61 -13.46 19.38
CA TYR A 37 20.85 -13.49 20.15
C TYR A 37 20.75 -14.55 21.25
N ASN A 38 21.75 -15.42 21.31
CA ASN A 38 21.86 -16.42 22.36
C ASN A 38 23.32 -16.79 22.58
N ASP A 39 23.78 -16.74 23.84
CA ASP A 39 25.09 -17.20 24.30
C ASP A 39 26.26 -16.78 23.39
N HIS A 40 26.44 -15.45 23.20
CA HIS A 40 27.46 -14.87 22.34
C HIS A 40 27.42 -15.37 20.89
N LYS A 41 26.21 -15.68 20.37
CA LYS A 41 25.97 -16.07 18.98
C LYS A 41 24.75 -15.37 18.42
N LEU A 42 24.78 -15.20 17.10
CA LEU A 42 23.67 -14.67 16.31
C LEU A 42 23.22 -15.71 15.27
N PRO A 43 22.62 -16.84 15.71
CA PRO A 43 22.15 -17.87 14.80
C PRO A 43 21.02 -17.32 13.91
N VAL A 44 21.17 -17.53 12.60
CA VAL A 44 20.21 -17.10 11.59
C VAL A 44 19.50 -18.32 11.03
N PHE A 45 18.17 -18.31 11.07
CA PHE A 45 17.29 -19.35 10.51
C PHE A 45 16.54 -18.75 9.33
N LYS A 46 16.63 -19.38 8.16
CA LYS A 46 16.04 -18.89 6.90
C LYS A 46 15.32 -20.01 6.19
N ALA A 47 14.20 -19.69 5.56
CA ALA A 47 13.47 -20.63 4.73
C ALA A 47 12.89 -19.92 3.49
N LYS A 48 13.13 -20.48 2.31
CA LYS A 48 12.43 -20.12 1.09
C LYS A 48 10.96 -20.52 1.18
N GLY A 49 10.08 -19.67 0.64
CA GLY A 49 8.63 -19.86 0.61
C GLY A 49 7.95 -19.20 1.81
N ARG A 50 6.76 -19.68 2.13
CA ARG A 50 5.91 -19.07 3.16
C ARG A 50 6.53 -19.19 4.56
N LEU A 51 6.10 -18.28 5.44
CA LEU A 51 6.50 -18.27 6.86
C LEU A 51 6.26 -19.62 7.55
N SER A 52 5.27 -20.39 7.11
CA SER A 52 5.04 -21.76 7.63
C SER A 52 6.25 -22.67 7.52
N ASN A 53 7.10 -22.51 6.49
CA ASN A 53 8.31 -23.31 6.31
C ASN A 53 9.34 -22.98 7.40
N LEU A 54 9.55 -21.68 7.66
CA LEU A 54 10.41 -21.23 8.76
C LEU A 54 9.86 -21.69 10.11
N ASN A 55 8.55 -21.53 10.33
CA ASN A 55 7.89 -21.90 11.57
C ASN A 55 8.05 -23.41 11.88
N GLN A 56 7.96 -24.27 10.88
CA GLN A 56 8.23 -25.71 11.02
C GLN A 56 9.70 -25.98 11.34
N MET A 57 10.63 -25.30 10.65
CA MET A 57 12.08 -25.45 10.85
C MET A 57 12.50 -25.15 12.29
N VAL A 58 11.90 -24.13 12.92
CA VAL A 58 12.24 -23.69 14.29
C VAL A 58 11.22 -24.14 15.35
N HIS A 59 10.34 -25.09 15.02
CA HIS A 59 9.30 -25.64 15.90
C HIS A 59 8.50 -24.56 16.65
N GLY A 60 8.02 -23.53 15.90
CA GLY A 60 7.30 -22.39 16.50
C GLY A 60 8.18 -21.48 17.35
N GLY A 61 9.50 -21.57 17.21
CA GLY A 61 10.48 -20.83 18.00
C GLY A 61 10.90 -21.52 19.30
N ALA A 62 10.39 -22.73 19.59
CA ALA A 62 10.72 -23.45 20.83
C ALA A 62 12.21 -23.79 20.95
N ASP A 63 12.87 -24.05 19.82
CA ASP A 63 14.28 -24.44 19.77
C ASP A 63 15.24 -23.26 19.60
N VAL A 64 14.72 -22.02 19.64
CA VAL A 64 15.50 -20.80 19.42
C VAL A 64 15.46 -19.94 20.68
N PRO A 65 16.33 -20.22 21.67
CA PRO A 65 16.37 -19.46 22.92
C PRO A 65 16.95 -18.06 22.71
N GLY A 66 16.54 -17.13 23.58
CA GLY A 66 17.01 -15.74 23.62
C GLY A 66 15.86 -14.75 23.71
N VAL A 67 16.18 -13.55 24.17
CA VAL A 67 15.20 -12.50 24.52
C VAL A 67 15.32 -11.25 23.65
N ILE A 68 16.26 -11.23 22.72
CA ILE A 68 16.43 -10.16 21.73
C ILE A 68 16.61 -10.79 20.34
N GLY A 69 15.92 -10.25 19.34
CA GLY A 69 16.01 -10.78 17.99
C GLY A 69 15.31 -9.94 16.95
N ILE A 70 15.62 -10.24 15.68
CA ILE A 70 15.05 -9.62 14.49
C ILE A 70 14.51 -10.67 13.54
N GLY A 71 13.47 -10.31 12.81
CA GLY A 71 12.86 -11.20 11.85
C GLY A 71 12.36 -10.45 10.60
N HIS A 72 12.21 -11.19 9.51
CA HIS A 72 11.87 -10.63 8.21
C HIS A 72 11.03 -11.58 7.37
N THR A 73 10.07 -11.04 6.60
CA THR A 73 9.41 -11.69 5.47
C THR A 73 9.72 -10.93 4.20
N ARG A 74 10.15 -11.64 3.15
CA ARG A 74 10.69 -11.04 1.92
C ARG A 74 9.72 -11.10 0.76
N TRP A 75 9.72 -10.03 -0.01
CA TRP A 75 9.28 -9.97 -1.39
C TRP A 75 10.49 -9.60 -2.24
N ALA A 76 10.98 -10.53 -3.07
CA ALA A 76 12.24 -10.39 -3.77
C ALA A 76 12.26 -9.21 -4.75
N THR A 77 13.26 -8.35 -4.60
CA THR A 77 13.61 -7.26 -5.52
C THR A 77 14.97 -7.49 -6.15
N HIS A 78 15.97 -7.92 -5.36
CA HIS A 78 17.34 -8.23 -5.78
C HIS A 78 17.71 -9.66 -5.37
N GLY A 79 18.11 -10.48 -6.33
CA GLY A 79 18.41 -11.90 -6.15
C GLY A 79 17.15 -12.78 -6.09
N ALA A 80 17.18 -13.94 -6.75
CA ALA A 80 16.06 -14.89 -6.78
C ALA A 80 15.70 -15.41 -5.38
N PRO A 81 14.43 -15.77 -5.11
CA PRO A 81 14.05 -16.39 -3.84
C PRO A 81 14.84 -17.66 -3.54
N SER A 82 15.67 -17.61 -2.50
CA SER A 82 16.50 -18.72 -2.02
C SER A 82 16.81 -18.51 -0.53
N ASP A 83 17.25 -19.56 0.17
CA ASP A 83 17.66 -19.43 1.57
C ASP A 83 18.85 -18.48 1.71
N ALA A 84 19.80 -18.46 0.77
CA ALA A 84 20.94 -17.55 0.79
C ALA A 84 20.51 -16.07 0.67
N ASN A 85 19.56 -15.79 -0.20
CA ASN A 85 19.04 -14.44 -0.45
C ASN A 85 17.95 -13.99 0.54
N SER A 86 17.51 -14.88 1.46
CA SER A 86 16.56 -14.52 2.52
C SER A 86 17.24 -13.69 3.60
N HIS A 87 16.48 -12.83 4.25
CA HIS A 87 16.93 -12.08 5.43
C HIS A 87 16.69 -12.91 6.70
N PRO A 88 17.42 -12.65 7.79
CA PRO A 88 18.50 -11.67 7.99
C PRO A 88 19.81 -12.01 7.26
N HIS A 89 20.65 -11.00 6.99
CA HIS A 89 22.00 -11.16 6.45
C HIS A 89 23.05 -10.95 7.54
N THR A 90 24.04 -11.83 7.56
CA THR A 90 25.19 -11.77 8.46
C THR A 90 26.39 -11.19 7.73
N ALA A 91 27.14 -10.31 8.37
CA ALA A 91 28.42 -9.81 7.86
C ALA A 91 29.46 -10.91 7.78
N ALA A 92 30.49 -10.74 6.94
CA ALA A 92 31.53 -11.72 6.68
C ALA A 92 32.31 -12.17 7.95
N GLY A 93 32.48 -11.29 8.92
CA GLY A 93 33.13 -11.60 10.21
C GLY A 93 32.17 -12.18 11.26
N GLY A 94 30.88 -12.22 10.98
CA GLY A 94 29.87 -12.82 11.86
C GLY A 94 29.40 -11.95 13.02
N LYS A 95 29.88 -10.72 13.14
CA LYS A 95 29.59 -9.83 14.28
C LYS A 95 28.27 -9.08 14.15
N ILE A 96 27.83 -8.81 12.94
CA ILE A 96 26.67 -7.96 12.65
C ILE A 96 25.65 -8.76 11.85
N VAL A 97 24.38 -8.64 12.24
CA VAL A 97 23.23 -9.22 11.52
C VAL A 97 22.20 -8.12 11.24
N VAL A 98 21.69 -8.09 10.00
CA VAL A 98 20.80 -7.02 9.50
C VAL A 98 19.58 -7.60 8.83
N VAL A 99 18.40 -7.01 9.09
CA VAL A 99 17.20 -7.09 8.26
C VAL A 99 16.95 -5.75 7.59
N HIS A 100 16.41 -5.77 6.36
CA HIS A 100 16.25 -4.57 5.54
C HIS A 100 14.98 -4.62 4.70
N ASN A 101 14.23 -3.53 4.71
CA ASN A 101 13.20 -3.21 3.73
C ASN A 101 13.65 -1.99 2.93
N GLY A 102 13.61 -2.07 1.62
CA GLY A 102 14.00 -0.99 0.74
C GLY A 102 14.97 -1.43 -0.36
N ILE A 103 15.71 -0.48 -0.91
CA ILE A 103 16.73 -0.71 -1.94
C ILE A 103 17.93 0.17 -1.65
N ILE A 104 19.12 -0.43 -1.58
CA ILE A 104 20.40 0.28 -1.51
C ILE A 104 20.90 0.52 -2.92
N GLU A 105 20.67 1.71 -3.45
CA GLU A 105 20.90 2.05 -4.86
C GLU A 105 22.41 1.95 -5.25
N ASN A 106 23.30 2.35 -4.35
CA ASN A 106 24.75 2.30 -4.57
C ASN A 106 25.42 0.99 -4.12
N TYR A 107 24.64 -0.10 -3.94
CA TYR A 107 25.15 -1.35 -3.36
C TYR A 107 26.32 -1.95 -4.16
N GLN A 108 26.35 -1.84 -5.49
CA GLN A 108 27.42 -2.40 -6.31
C GLN A 108 28.77 -1.74 -6.01
N GLN A 109 28.79 -0.41 -5.95
CA GLN A 109 30.01 0.35 -5.63
C GLN A 109 30.52 0.01 -4.22
N LEU A 110 29.58 -0.10 -3.25
CA LEU A 110 29.93 -0.47 -1.88
C LEU A 110 30.41 -1.93 -1.80
N LYS A 111 29.83 -2.84 -2.57
CA LYS A 111 30.24 -4.25 -2.64
C LYS A 111 31.67 -4.37 -3.17
N GLU A 112 32.02 -3.70 -4.25
CA GLU A 112 33.39 -3.66 -4.79
C GLU A 112 34.37 -3.13 -3.74
N LEU A 113 34.06 -2.01 -3.09
CA LEU A 113 34.90 -1.43 -2.03
C LEU A 113 35.13 -2.44 -0.88
N LEU A 114 34.07 -3.13 -0.44
CA LEU A 114 34.15 -4.10 0.64
C LEU A 114 34.93 -5.36 0.25
N GLN A 115 34.80 -5.83 -1.00
CA GLN A 115 35.58 -6.92 -1.55
C GLN A 115 37.08 -6.56 -1.59
N HIS A 116 37.44 -5.34 -1.99
CA HIS A 116 38.81 -4.84 -1.91
C HIS A 116 39.36 -4.76 -0.46
N LYS A 117 38.45 -4.66 0.54
CA LYS A 117 38.77 -4.73 1.95
C LYS A 117 38.77 -6.18 2.50
N GLY A 118 38.62 -7.17 1.64
CA GLY A 118 38.66 -8.59 2.02
C GLY A 118 37.35 -9.14 2.58
N LYS A 119 36.22 -8.40 2.49
CA LYS A 119 34.92 -8.93 2.93
C LYS A 119 34.32 -9.85 1.85
N ALA A 120 33.91 -11.04 2.23
CA ALA A 120 33.23 -12.00 1.37
C ALA A 120 31.71 -11.74 1.38
N PHE A 121 31.04 -12.19 0.31
CA PHE A 121 29.57 -12.10 0.16
C PHE A 121 28.99 -13.48 -0.12
N SER A 122 27.91 -13.81 0.57
CA SER A 122 27.21 -15.08 0.45
C SER A 122 25.89 -14.99 -0.31
N SER A 123 25.41 -13.77 -0.56
CA SER A 123 24.14 -13.51 -1.25
C SER A 123 24.29 -12.57 -2.44
N GLU A 124 23.22 -12.52 -3.23
CA GLU A 124 23.08 -11.59 -4.37
C GLU A 124 22.32 -10.31 -3.98
N THR A 125 21.96 -10.17 -2.69
CA THR A 125 21.13 -9.04 -2.22
C THR A 125 21.97 -7.79 -2.00
N ASP A 126 21.33 -6.64 -2.12
CA ASP A 126 21.87 -5.34 -1.75
C ASP A 126 22.07 -5.18 -0.23
N THR A 127 21.31 -5.92 0.57
CA THR A 127 21.30 -5.83 2.04
C THR A 127 22.59 -6.31 2.70
N GLU A 128 23.25 -7.34 2.17
CA GLU A 128 24.47 -7.89 2.77
C GLU A 128 25.62 -6.86 2.77
N VAL A 129 25.55 -5.87 1.86
CA VAL A 129 26.47 -4.74 1.85
C VAL A 129 26.37 -3.92 3.13
N VAL A 130 25.15 -3.72 3.65
CA VAL A 130 24.93 -2.95 4.89
C VAL A 130 25.56 -3.67 6.09
N ALA A 131 25.34 -4.97 6.22
CA ALA A 131 25.92 -5.77 7.30
C ALA A 131 27.46 -5.67 7.31
N ASN A 132 28.07 -5.89 6.13
CA ASN A 132 29.53 -5.81 5.96
C ASN A 132 30.08 -4.40 6.19
N LEU A 133 29.33 -3.36 5.81
CA LEU A 133 29.76 -1.96 5.99
C LEU A 133 29.74 -1.56 7.47
N VAL A 134 28.70 -1.94 8.20
CA VAL A 134 28.61 -1.72 9.66
C VAL A 134 29.75 -2.47 10.37
N GLU A 135 29.97 -3.74 10.03
CA GLU A 135 31.07 -4.53 10.62
C GLU A 135 32.43 -3.93 10.34
N LEU A 136 32.69 -3.43 9.11
CA LEU A 136 33.93 -2.75 8.77
C LEU A 136 34.20 -1.58 9.71
N PHE A 137 33.20 -0.73 9.95
CA PHE A 137 33.35 0.43 10.82
C PHE A 137 33.43 0.05 12.30
N TYR A 138 32.76 -1.05 12.69
CA TYR A 138 32.86 -1.59 14.03
C TYR A 138 34.28 -2.16 14.32
N ASP A 139 34.84 -2.88 13.36
CA ASP A 139 36.21 -3.41 13.42
C ASP A 139 37.30 -2.29 13.46
N GLU A 140 36.97 -1.07 13.00
CA GLU A 140 37.80 0.11 13.16
C GLU A 140 37.84 0.66 14.61
N GLY A 141 37.17 -0.02 15.57
CA GLY A 141 37.14 0.36 17.00
C GLY A 141 36.09 1.40 17.37
N ARG A 142 35.06 1.57 16.54
CA ARG A 142 33.91 2.44 16.84
C ARG A 142 32.92 1.76 17.78
N SER A 143 32.13 2.56 18.49
CA SER A 143 30.93 2.02 19.15
C SER A 143 29.95 1.43 18.13
N PHE A 144 29.07 0.52 18.56
CA PHE A 144 28.06 -0.08 17.67
C PHE A 144 27.18 1.00 17.02
N ALA A 145 26.70 1.98 17.80
CA ALA A 145 25.90 3.09 17.30
C ALA A 145 26.67 3.97 16.29
N ASP A 146 27.95 4.27 16.54
CA ASP A 146 28.76 5.08 15.61
C ASP A 146 29.09 4.32 14.32
N ALA A 147 29.30 3.01 14.40
CA ALA A 147 29.50 2.17 13.23
C ALA A 147 28.27 2.16 12.31
N VAL A 148 27.07 2.00 12.90
CA VAL A 148 25.79 2.10 12.15
C VAL A 148 25.62 3.50 11.57
N ARG A 149 25.84 4.57 12.36
CA ARG A 149 25.73 5.95 11.87
C ARG A 149 26.64 6.21 10.69
N LYS A 150 27.88 5.74 10.74
CA LYS A 150 28.83 5.89 9.65
C LYS A 150 28.44 5.09 8.42
N ALA A 151 27.84 3.93 8.60
CA ALA A 151 27.33 3.09 7.50
C ALA A 151 26.17 3.77 6.78
N ILE A 152 25.18 4.28 7.50
CA ILE A 152 24.00 4.93 6.90
C ILE A 152 24.35 6.22 6.13
N HIS A 153 25.45 6.90 6.46
CA HIS A 153 25.94 8.05 5.70
C HIS A 153 26.63 7.67 4.38
N ARG A 154 26.85 6.38 4.14
CA ARG A 154 27.48 5.85 2.92
C ARG A 154 26.52 5.19 1.98
N ILE A 155 25.35 4.76 2.49
CA ILE A 155 24.33 4.11 1.68
C ILE A 155 23.38 5.14 1.07
N GLU A 156 23.01 4.91 -0.18
CA GLU A 156 22.03 5.70 -0.92
C GLU A 156 20.78 4.86 -1.19
N GLY A 157 19.62 5.51 -1.28
CA GLY A 157 18.34 4.84 -1.52
C GLY A 157 17.43 4.83 -0.28
N SER A 158 16.44 3.93 -0.29
CA SER A 158 15.44 3.78 0.76
C SER A 158 15.76 2.59 1.66
N TYR A 159 15.58 2.75 2.97
CA TYR A 159 15.83 1.65 3.91
C TYR A 159 15.03 1.78 5.22
N ALA A 160 14.59 0.64 5.73
CA ALA A 160 14.28 0.41 7.12
C ALA A 160 15.15 -0.78 7.58
N LEU A 161 15.93 -0.58 8.62
CA LEU A 161 16.93 -1.52 9.11
C LEU A 161 16.63 -1.93 10.55
N GLY A 162 16.81 -3.21 10.86
CA GLY A 162 16.96 -3.74 12.21
C GLY A 162 18.32 -4.44 12.31
N ILE A 163 19.14 -4.08 13.30
CA ILE A 163 20.55 -4.46 13.36
C ILE A 163 20.87 -5.03 14.75
N LEU A 164 21.55 -6.19 14.79
CA LEU A 164 22.09 -6.81 15.99
C LEU A 164 23.62 -6.87 15.89
N CYS A 165 24.28 -6.76 17.06
CA CYS A 165 25.72 -6.91 17.22
C CYS A 165 26.00 -8.00 18.26
N ILE A 166 26.94 -8.89 17.95
CA ILE A 166 27.29 -10.03 18.83
C ILE A 166 27.89 -9.58 20.17
N ASP A 167 28.62 -8.47 20.18
CA ASP A 167 29.26 -7.91 21.37
C ASP A 167 28.33 -6.99 22.18
N CYS A 168 27.09 -6.74 21.71
CA CYS A 168 26.07 -5.91 22.36
C CYS A 168 24.79 -6.73 22.59
N PRO A 169 24.80 -7.65 23.59
CA PRO A 169 23.79 -8.70 23.76
C PRO A 169 22.38 -8.20 24.09
N ASP A 170 22.27 -7.00 24.63
CA ASP A 170 21.01 -6.36 25.07
C ASP A 170 20.57 -5.19 24.18
N THR A 171 21.36 -4.87 23.15
CA THR A 171 21.14 -3.67 22.34
C THR A 171 20.75 -4.01 20.91
N MET A 172 19.68 -3.39 20.44
CA MET A 172 19.28 -3.39 19.04
C MET A 172 19.31 -1.97 18.50
N ILE A 173 19.65 -1.83 17.21
CA ILE A 173 19.57 -0.54 16.51
C ILE A 173 18.57 -0.65 15.36
N ALA A 174 17.71 0.35 15.27
CA ALA A 174 16.79 0.52 14.15
C ALA A 174 17.05 1.84 13.45
N VAL A 175 16.97 1.85 12.11
CA VAL A 175 17.19 3.05 11.30
C VAL A 175 16.14 3.10 10.19
N LYS A 176 15.68 4.31 9.84
CA LYS A 176 14.67 4.49 8.80
C LYS A 176 15.02 5.62 7.85
N LYS A 177 14.83 5.38 6.54
CA LYS A 177 14.78 6.40 5.49
C LYS A 177 13.86 5.91 4.35
N ASP A 178 12.81 6.66 4.06
CA ASP A 178 11.84 6.42 2.96
C ASP A 178 11.11 5.05 2.99
N SER A 179 11.46 4.14 3.90
CA SER A 179 10.78 2.85 4.12
C SER A 179 10.12 2.83 5.50
N PRO A 180 8.87 2.32 5.66
CA PRO A 180 8.16 2.41 6.93
C PRO A 180 8.82 1.59 8.03
N LEU A 181 8.95 2.21 9.21
CA LEU A 181 9.39 1.57 10.45
C LEU A 181 8.80 2.33 11.64
N ILE A 182 8.18 1.58 12.55
CA ILE A 182 7.63 2.10 13.80
C ILE A 182 8.39 1.50 14.98
N PHE A 183 8.39 2.23 16.09
CA PHE A 183 8.91 1.81 17.37
C PHE A 183 7.76 1.57 18.34
N GLY A 184 7.73 0.45 19.06
CA GLY A 184 6.68 0.08 20.01
C GLY A 184 7.21 -0.02 21.45
N TYR A 185 6.43 0.48 22.40
CA TYR A 185 6.77 0.50 23.82
C TYR A 185 5.89 -0.49 24.58
N GLY A 186 6.49 -1.50 25.19
CA GLY A 186 5.84 -2.45 26.09
C GLY A 186 6.30 -2.25 27.55
N ASP A 187 5.86 -3.13 28.43
CA ASP A 187 6.27 -3.16 29.84
C ASP A 187 7.52 -4.02 30.00
N GLY A 188 8.69 -3.37 30.10
CA GLY A 188 10.00 -4.05 30.10
C GLY A 188 10.30 -4.77 28.77
N GLU A 189 9.71 -4.32 27.69
CA GLU A 189 9.92 -4.86 26.35
C GLU A 189 9.73 -3.81 25.28
N MET A 190 10.56 -3.82 24.24
CA MET A 190 10.54 -2.87 23.14
C MET A 190 10.46 -3.61 21.79
N PHE A 191 9.85 -2.94 20.81
CA PHE A 191 9.58 -3.51 19.50
C PHE A 191 9.98 -2.55 18.39
N ILE A 192 10.39 -3.10 17.26
CA ILE A 192 10.34 -2.43 15.97
C ILE A 192 9.48 -3.25 15.01
N ALA A 193 8.74 -2.57 14.14
CA ALA A 193 7.98 -3.23 13.10
C ALA A 193 7.82 -2.34 11.87
N SER A 194 7.70 -2.93 10.71
CA SER A 194 7.37 -2.20 9.48
C SER A 194 5.90 -1.79 9.40
N ASP A 195 5.03 -2.36 10.27
CA ASP A 195 3.61 -2.00 10.36
C ASP A 195 3.04 -2.35 11.74
N VAL A 196 2.04 -1.57 12.16
CA VAL A 196 1.35 -1.67 13.46
C VAL A 196 0.77 -3.07 13.76
N PRO A 197 0.09 -3.76 12.82
CA PRO A 197 -0.49 -5.08 13.07
C PRO A 197 0.48 -6.11 13.65
N ALA A 198 1.78 -5.99 13.34
CA ALA A 198 2.80 -6.92 13.81
C ALA A 198 2.98 -6.91 15.33
N ILE A 199 2.78 -5.77 15.97
CA ILE A 199 3.05 -5.57 17.40
C ILE A 199 1.80 -5.22 18.22
N LEU A 200 0.65 -5.03 17.59
CA LEU A 200 -0.59 -4.57 18.23
C LEU A 200 -1.07 -5.49 19.36
N LYS A 201 -0.74 -6.78 19.31
CA LYS A 201 -1.04 -7.76 20.36
C LYS A 201 -0.23 -7.49 21.64
N TYR A 202 0.95 -6.91 21.52
CA TYR A 202 1.91 -6.71 22.61
C TYR A 202 1.88 -5.29 23.14
N THR A 203 1.73 -4.30 22.26
CA THR A 203 1.64 -2.90 22.65
C THR A 203 0.76 -2.08 21.72
N ARG A 204 0.13 -1.04 22.30
CA ARG A 204 -0.61 0.00 21.57
C ARG A 204 0.09 1.35 21.61
N GLN A 205 1.23 1.45 22.28
CA GLN A 205 2.03 2.66 22.36
C GLN A 205 3.13 2.59 21.31
N VAL A 206 3.12 3.52 20.38
CA VAL A 206 4.08 3.54 19.27
C VAL A 206 4.62 4.94 19.02
N SER A 207 5.81 5.01 18.46
CA SER A 207 6.36 6.22 17.85
C SER A 207 6.69 5.93 16.38
N TYR A 208 6.37 6.89 15.52
CA TYR A 208 6.75 6.82 14.11
C TYR A 208 8.12 7.45 13.94
N LEU A 209 9.05 6.71 13.34
CA LEU A 209 10.38 7.21 13.01
C LEU A 209 10.29 8.13 11.78
N ASP A 210 11.04 9.23 11.81
CA ASP A 210 11.19 10.11 10.65
C ASP A 210 12.42 9.69 9.81
N ASP A 211 12.57 10.23 8.60
CA ASP A 211 13.67 9.87 7.72
C ASP A 211 15.01 10.31 8.29
N GLY A 212 15.93 9.38 8.39
CA GLY A 212 17.25 9.57 9.01
C GLY A 212 17.27 9.29 10.52
N ASP A 213 16.14 8.97 11.13
CA ASP A 213 16.11 8.59 12.54
C ASP A 213 16.80 7.25 12.78
N MET A 214 17.52 7.22 13.91
CA MET A 214 18.13 6.02 14.46
C MET A 214 17.65 5.83 15.91
N ALA A 215 17.07 4.68 16.22
CA ALA A 215 16.76 4.25 17.58
C ALA A 215 17.81 3.26 18.06
N VAL A 216 18.44 3.55 19.20
CA VAL A 216 19.32 2.62 19.92
C VAL A 216 18.60 2.21 21.19
N PHE A 217 18.29 0.93 21.34
CA PHE A 217 17.42 0.50 22.42
C PHE A 217 17.75 -0.86 23.02
N THR A 218 17.31 -1.01 24.25
CA THR A 218 17.30 -2.26 25.02
C THR A 218 15.86 -2.65 25.34
N ALA A 219 15.64 -3.59 26.24
CA ALA A 219 14.31 -3.94 26.75
C ALA A 219 13.63 -2.79 27.52
N GLU A 220 14.42 -1.94 28.18
CA GLU A 220 13.90 -0.93 29.15
C GLU A 220 14.12 0.52 28.70
N HIS A 221 15.02 0.76 27.76
CA HIS A 221 15.43 2.12 27.38
C HIS A 221 15.58 2.28 25.88
N VAL A 222 15.29 3.46 25.35
CA VAL A 222 15.53 3.86 23.97
C VAL A 222 16.03 5.28 23.89
N ASP A 223 17.07 5.48 23.08
CA ASP A 223 17.57 6.77 22.65
C ASP A 223 17.32 6.94 21.15
N PHE A 224 16.70 8.06 20.78
CA PHE A 224 16.51 8.42 19.38
C PHE A 224 17.48 9.52 18.96
N PHE A 225 17.99 9.37 17.74
CA PHE A 225 18.89 10.33 17.10
C PHE A 225 18.36 10.68 15.71
N ASN A 226 18.51 11.93 15.31
CA ASN A 226 18.21 12.37 13.94
C ASN A 226 19.36 12.01 12.97
N ALA A 227 19.19 12.37 11.69
CA ALA A 227 20.20 12.15 10.64
C ALA A 227 21.57 12.80 10.94
N LEU A 228 21.63 13.85 11.76
CA LEU A 228 22.86 14.51 12.18
C LEU A 228 23.51 13.84 13.40
N GLY A 229 22.84 12.86 14.01
CA GLY A 229 23.28 12.19 15.24
C GLY A 229 22.97 12.98 16.52
N GLU A 230 22.07 13.96 16.44
CA GLU A 230 21.61 14.71 17.60
C GLU A 230 20.46 13.95 18.27
N PRO A 231 20.39 13.94 19.62
CA PRO A 231 19.28 13.34 20.34
C PRO A 231 17.95 14.03 19.99
N VAL A 232 16.90 13.24 19.79
CA VAL A 232 15.54 13.74 19.53
C VAL A 232 14.52 13.02 20.41
N GLU A 233 13.49 13.73 20.82
CA GLU A 233 12.34 13.13 21.49
C GLU A 233 11.28 12.73 20.47
N LYS A 234 10.67 11.56 20.65
CA LYS A 234 9.57 11.09 19.81
C LYS A 234 8.26 11.09 20.59
N LYS A 235 7.22 11.59 19.92
CA LYS A 235 5.87 11.54 20.47
C LYS A 235 5.40 10.09 20.51
N ILE A 236 4.91 9.66 21.69
CA ILE A 236 4.25 8.37 21.83
C ILE A 236 2.78 8.55 21.46
N GLU A 237 2.33 7.77 20.51
CA GLU A 237 0.94 7.74 20.07
C GLU A 237 0.27 6.43 20.49
N ARG A 238 -1.01 6.52 20.84
CA ARG A 238 -1.78 5.33 21.21
C ARG A 238 -2.63 4.87 20.05
N ILE A 239 -2.42 3.65 19.60
CA ILE A 239 -3.23 3.01 18.57
C ILE A 239 -4.61 2.70 19.11
N SER A 240 -5.63 3.27 18.49
CA SER A 240 -7.04 3.13 18.86
C SER A 240 -7.72 1.90 18.25
N TRP A 241 -7.08 1.20 17.33
CA TRP A 241 -7.69 0.06 16.65
C TRP A 241 -7.91 -1.11 17.60
N GLU A 242 -9.03 -1.80 17.40
CA GLU A 242 -9.28 -3.07 18.07
C GLU A 242 -8.42 -4.18 17.41
N LEU A 243 -7.89 -5.10 18.21
CA LEU A 243 -7.10 -6.24 17.72
C LEU A 243 -7.91 -7.08 16.71
N SER A 244 -9.21 -7.24 16.96
CA SER A 244 -10.16 -7.91 16.06
C SER A 244 -10.21 -7.31 14.65
N ALA A 245 -9.90 -6.02 14.50
CA ALA A 245 -9.84 -5.38 13.19
C ALA A 245 -8.66 -5.90 12.35
N ALA A 246 -7.58 -6.33 12.99
CA ALA A 246 -6.41 -6.93 12.35
C ALA A 246 -6.49 -8.46 12.25
N GLU A 247 -7.64 -9.07 12.55
CA GLU A 247 -7.89 -10.51 12.44
C GLU A 247 -8.87 -10.80 11.29
N LYS A 248 -8.87 -12.04 10.79
CA LYS A 248 -9.76 -12.43 9.67
C LYS A 248 -11.25 -12.45 10.03
N GLY A 249 -11.61 -12.47 11.31
CA GLY A 249 -13.00 -12.41 11.76
C GLY A 249 -13.92 -13.51 11.19
N GLY A 250 -13.38 -14.73 10.99
CA GLY A 250 -14.12 -15.86 10.41
C GLY A 250 -14.08 -15.98 8.89
N TYR A 251 -13.53 -14.98 8.18
CA TYR A 251 -13.34 -15.05 6.73
C TYR A 251 -12.12 -15.89 6.35
N ALA A 252 -12.17 -16.57 5.22
CA ALA A 252 -11.05 -17.37 4.70
C ALA A 252 -9.81 -16.50 4.40
N HIS A 253 -10.04 -15.29 3.89
CA HIS A 253 -8.99 -14.34 3.46
C HIS A 253 -9.27 -12.93 3.97
N PHE A 254 -8.23 -12.15 4.24
CA PHE A 254 -8.35 -10.74 4.61
C PHE A 254 -9.09 -9.92 3.53
N MET A 255 -8.75 -10.12 2.26
CA MET A 255 -9.43 -9.42 1.16
C MET A 255 -10.94 -9.66 1.17
N LEU A 256 -11.39 -10.89 1.42
CA LEU A 256 -12.82 -11.19 1.50
C LEU A 256 -13.50 -10.45 2.67
N LYS A 257 -12.84 -10.41 3.84
CA LYS A 257 -13.28 -9.59 4.97
C LYS A 257 -13.38 -8.12 4.58
N GLU A 258 -12.33 -7.58 3.96
CA GLU A 258 -12.24 -6.16 3.59
C GLU A 258 -13.26 -5.77 2.51
N ILE A 259 -13.61 -6.69 1.61
CA ILE A 259 -14.75 -6.52 0.69
C ILE A 259 -16.06 -6.31 1.48
N HIS A 260 -16.30 -7.15 2.51
CA HIS A 260 -17.50 -7.04 3.34
C HIS A 260 -17.45 -5.84 4.31
N GLU A 261 -16.29 -5.30 4.60
CA GLU A 261 -16.12 -4.09 5.43
C GLU A 261 -16.36 -2.78 4.66
N GLN A 262 -16.39 -2.79 3.32
CA GLN A 262 -16.57 -1.58 2.51
C GLN A 262 -17.77 -0.73 2.92
N PRO A 263 -18.99 -1.29 3.15
CA PRO A 263 -20.14 -0.49 3.56
C PRO A 263 -19.88 0.30 4.84
N LYS A 264 -19.26 -0.34 5.83
CA LYS A 264 -18.89 0.31 7.09
C LYS A 264 -17.81 1.36 6.87
N ALA A 265 -16.77 1.02 6.12
CA ALA A 265 -15.64 1.91 5.85
C ALA A 265 -16.09 3.19 5.12
N ILE A 266 -16.97 3.07 4.12
CA ILE A 266 -17.56 4.23 3.42
C ILE A 266 -18.38 5.06 4.41
N ARG A 267 -19.22 4.45 5.24
CA ARG A 267 -20.02 5.16 6.25
C ARG A 267 -19.14 5.93 7.22
N ASP A 268 -18.09 5.30 7.74
CA ASP A 268 -17.14 5.93 8.68
C ASP A 268 -16.36 7.08 8.02
N THR A 269 -16.13 7.00 6.71
CA THR A 269 -15.46 8.04 5.92
C THR A 269 -16.36 9.26 5.70
N ILE A 270 -17.62 9.05 5.31
CA ILE A 270 -18.50 10.15 4.86
C ILE A 270 -19.31 10.78 5.99
N SER A 271 -19.81 9.97 6.95
CA SER A 271 -20.78 10.46 7.96
C SER A 271 -20.25 11.60 8.82
N PRO A 272 -18.98 11.60 9.30
CA PRO A 272 -18.48 12.72 10.10
C PRO A 272 -18.39 14.04 9.32
N ARG A 273 -18.34 13.96 7.99
CA ARG A 273 -18.16 15.09 7.07
C ARG A 273 -19.46 15.62 6.47
N ILE A 274 -20.59 15.09 6.91
CA ILE A 274 -21.92 15.54 6.48
C ILE A 274 -22.71 15.96 7.72
N GLN A 275 -22.93 17.26 7.87
CA GLN A 275 -23.64 17.84 9.02
C GLN A 275 -24.82 18.68 8.50
N ASN A 276 -26.03 18.32 8.92
CA ASN A 276 -27.26 19.03 8.52
C ASN A 276 -27.43 19.18 6.98
N GLY A 277 -27.03 18.14 6.22
CA GLY A 277 -27.10 18.15 4.76
C GLY A 277 -26.01 18.97 4.06
N ASN A 278 -25.03 19.50 4.79
CA ASN A 278 -23.88 20.22 4.25
C ASN A 278 -22.59 19.41 4.43
N ILE A 279 -21.65 19.63 3.51
CA ILE A 279 -20.32 19.05 3.60
C ILE A 279 -19.44 19.93 4.47
N VAL A 280 -18.84 19.34 5.51
CA VAL A 280 -17.93 19.97 6.44
C VAL A 280 -16.59 19.27 6.38
N LEU A 281 -15.56 19.96 5.92
CA LEU A 281 -14.18 19.46 5.78
C LEU A 281 -13.25 20.36 6.61
N ASP A 282 -13.35 20.25 7.94
CA ASP A 282 -12.58 21.08 8.88
C ASP A 282 -11.06 20.85 8.77
N GLU A 283 -10.68 19.69 8.24
CA GLU A 283 -9.28 19.32 7.99
C GLU A 283 -8.68 19.93 6.71
N VAL A 284 -9.47 20.65 5.91
CA VAL A 284 -9.05 21.28 4.64
C VAL A 284 -9.12 22.78 4.75
N SER A 285 -7.99 23.46 4.60
CA SER A 285 -7.89 24.91 4.73
C SER A 285 -7.91 25.65 3.38
N LEU A 286 -8.43 25.01 2.31
CA LEU A 286 -8.58 25.61 0.99
C LEU A 286 -9.75 26.60 0.97
N THR A 287 -9.45 27.88 0.76
CA THR A 287 -10.47 28.93 0.71
C THR A 287 -11.14 29.03 -0.67
N ALA A 288 -12.36 29.60 -0.69
CA ALA A 288 -13.04 29.89 -1.97
C ALA A 288 -12.20 30.78 -2.91
N ASP A 289 -11.42 31.72 -2.35
CA ASP A 289 -10.56 32.61 -3.15
C ASP A 289 -9.39 31.83 -3.78
N TYR A 290 -8.78 30.91 -3.04
CA TYR A 290 -7.76 30.01 -3.60
C TYR A 290 -8.36 29.14 -4.72
N LEU A 291 -9.51 28.52 -4.47
CA LEU A 291 -10.19 27.68 -5.48
C LEU A 291 -10.54 28.43 -6.76
N ARG A 292 -10.91 29.73 -6.69
CA ARG A 292 -11.17 30.57 -7.87
C ARG A 292 -9.91 30.88 -8.66
N GLN A 293 -8.74 30.91 -8.02
CA GLN A 293 -7.45 31.13 -8.68
C GLN A 293 -6.84 29.84 -9.22
N LEU A 294 -7.36 28.69 -8.77
CA LEU A 294 -6.84 27.37 -9.13
C LEU A 294 -6.99 27.12 -10.64
N ARG A 295 -5.87 26.86 -11.30
CA ARG A 295 -5.81 26.59 -12.74
C ARG A 295 -5.86 25.12 -13.07
N LYS A 296 -5.28 24.29 -12.19
CA LYS A 296 -5.09 22.86 -12.43
C LYS A 296 -5.06 22.07 -11.14
N ILE A 297 -5.58 20.85 -11.21
CA ILE A 297 -5.38 19.84 -10.19
C ILE A 297 -4.47 18.75 -10.80
N TYR A 298 -3.36 18.44 -10.15
CA TYR A 298 -2.62 17.20 -10.36
C TYR A 298 -3.05 16.18 -9.33
N ILE A 299 -3.17 14.92 -9.74
CA ILE A 299 -3.37 13.79 -8.84
C ILE A 299 -2.17 12.87 -8.98
N VAL A 300 -1.41 12.71 -7.90
CA VAL A 300 -0.19 11.91 -7.86
C VAL A 300 -0.40 10.71 -6.95
N ALA A 301 -0.29 9.52 -7.51
CA ALA A 301 -0.56 8.27 -6.81
C ALA A 301 0.11 7.08 -7.52
N CYS A 302 0.09 5.89 -6.89
CA CYS A 302 0.59 4.64 -7.44
C CYS A 302 -0.48 3.55 -7.33
N GLY A 303 -0.47 2.58 -8.27
CA GLY A 303 -1.35 1.40 -8.25
C GLY A 303 -2.84 1.77 -8.22
N SER A 304 -3.63 1.09 -7.39
CA SER A 304 -5.07 1.34 -7.24
C SER A 304 -5.43 2.79 -6.91
N ALA A 305 -4.59 3.47 -6.12
CA ALA A 305 -4.81 4.89 -5.82
C ALA A 305 -4.70 5.78 -7.06
N SER A 306 -3.87 5.42 -8.04
CA SER A 306 -3.82 6.15 -9.32
C SER A 306 -5.08 5.95 -10.16
N TYR A 307 -5.75 4.80 -10.02
CA TYR A 307 -7.04 4.56 -10.67
C TYR A 307 -8.20 5.29 -9.98
N VAL A 308 -8.13 5.50 -8.66
CA VAL A 308 -8.98 6.51 -7.99
C VAL A 308 -8.75 7.89 -8.62
N GLY A 309 -7.49 8.25 -8.89
CA GLY A 309 -7.14 9.48 -9.60
C GLY A 309 -7.80 9.58 -10.97
N ASN A 310 -7.81 8.51 -11.76
CA ASN A 310 -8.46 8.50 -13.08
C ASN A 310 -9.98 8.74 -12.98
N LEU A 311 -10.64 8.23 -11.94
CA LEU A 311 -12.05 8.54 -11.66
C LEU A 311 -12.20 10.00 -11.21
N ALA A 312 -11.33 10.45 -10.32
CA ALA A 312 -11.34 11.81 -9.78
C ALA A 312 -11.20 12.87 -10.86
N LYS A 313 -10.40 12.60 -11.91
CA LYS A 313 -10.30 13.48 -13.08
C LYS A 313 -11.68 13.78 -13.67
N TYR A 314 -12.46 12.75 -13.98
CA TYR A 314 -13.81 12.93 -14.52
C TYR A 314 -14.73 13.68 -13.55
N ILE A 315 -14.59 13.41 -12.26
CA ILE A 315 -15.42 13.99 -11.20
C ILE A 315 -15.11 15.50 -11.04
N PHE A 316 -13.83 15.90 -10.89
CA PHE A 316 -13.44 17.30 -10.76
C PHE A 316 -13.72 18.10 -12.03
N GLU A 317 -13.42 17.56 -13.22
CA GLU A 317 -13.70 18.24 -14.49
C GLU A 317 -15.21 18.42 -14.71
N LYS A 318 -16.03 17.43 -14.32
CA LYS A 318 -17.50 17.51 -14.45
C LYS A 318 -18.11 18.51 -13.48
N TYR A 319 -17.77 18.46 -12.21
CA TYR A 319 -18.45 19.22 -11.17
C TYR A 319 -17.79 20.54 -10.83
N CYS A 320 -16.46 20.60 -10.81
CA CYS A 320 -15.70 21.80 -10.46
C CYS A 320 -15.28 22.62 -11.67
N ARG A 321 -15.30 22.05 -12.88
CA ARG A 321 -14.81 22.66 -14.13
C ARG A 321 -13.33 23.05 -14.06
N ILE A 322 -12.52 22.34 -13.27
CA ILE A 322 -11.09 22.54 -13.14
C ILE A 322 -10.36 21.43 -13.91
N SER A 323 -9.43 21.82 -14.79
CA SER A 323 -8.59 20.87 -15.52
C SER A 323 -7.82 19.97 -14.54
N THR A 324 -7.93 18.66 -14.73
CA THR A 324 -7.34 17.68 -13.82
C THR A 324 -6.48 16.69 -14.59
N GLU A 325 -5.27 16.46 -14.12
CA GLU A 325 -4.32 15.51 -14.69
C GLU A 325 -3.90 14.49 -13.66
N VAL A 326 -3.78 13.22 -14.08
CA VAL A 326 -3.34 12.12 -13.23
C VAL A 326 -1.97 11.68 -13.68
N VAL A 327 -1.02 11.65 -12.76
CA VAL A 327 0.36 11.24 -13.04
C VAL A 327 0.79 10.21 -12.00
N LEU A 328 1.45 9.15 -12.46
CA LEU A 328 2.04 8.17 -11.56
C LEU A 328 3.14 8.79 -10.70
N GLY A 329 3.17 8.44 -9.42
CA GLY A 329 4.16 8.96 -8.48
C GLY A 329 5.61 8.74 -8.95
N SER A 330 5.88 7.58 -9.56
CA SER A 330 7.18 7.24 -10.16
C SER A 330 7.62 8.20 -11.26
N GLU A 331 6.65 8.76 -12.01
CA GLU A 331 6.93 9.60 -13.18
C GLU A 331 6.90 11.10 -12.84
N PHE A 332 6.06 11.52 -11.91
CA PHE A 332 5.79 12.93 -11.65
C PHE A 332 7.06 13.75 -11.40
N ARG A 333 7.98 13.26 -10.56
CA ARG A 333 9.23 13.98 -10.23
C ARG A 333 10.20 14.10 -11.42
N TYR A 334 10.12 13.20 -12.41
CA TYR A 334 11.01 13.18 -13.57
C TYR A 334 10.42 13.86 -14.80
N ALA A 335 9.09 14.07 -14.81
CA ALA A 335 8.39 14.66 -15.93
C ALA A 335 8.53 16.19 -16.04
N ASP A 336 9.30 16.83 -15.15
CA ASP A 336 9.42 18.30 -15.04
C ASP A 336 8.03 18.99 -15.04
N PRO A 337 7.15 18.67 -14.08
CA PRO A 337 5.75 19.05 -14.14
C PRO A 337 5.56 20.57 -14.10
N VAL A 338 4.59 21.07 -14.88
CA VAL A 338 4.21 22.49 -14.89
C VAL A 338 3.32 22.77 -13.68
N VAL A 339 3.94 23.18 -12.60
CA VAL A 339 3.34 23.35 -11.26
C VAL A 339 3.75 24.70 -10.69
N ASP A 340 2.78 25.43 -10.16
CA ASP A 340 2.94 26.75 -9.53
C ASP A 340 2.00 26.89 -8.31
N GLU A 341 1.95 28.07 -7.70
CA GLU A 341 1.08 28.40 -6.56
C GLU A 341 -0.42 28.32 -6.87
N ASN A 342 -0.82 28.33 -8.14
CA ASN A 342 -2.20 28.14 -8.60
C ASN A 342 -2.51 26.69 -9.00
N THR A 343 -1.66 25.78 -8.56
CA THR A 343 -1.81 24.33 -8.78
C THR A 343 -2.06 23.62 -7.45
N LEU A 344 -3.11 22.80 -7.38
CA LEU A 344 -3.35 21.89 -6.28
C LEU A 344 -2.84 20.50 -6.65
N VAL A 345 -2.02 19.89 -5.81
CA VAL A 345 -1.56 18.51 -6.00
C VAL A 345 -2.21 17.62 -4.95
N LEU A 346 -3.13 16.77 -5.41
CA LEU A 346 -3.75 15.73 -4.59
C LEU A 346 -2.83 14.52 -4.54
N ILE A 347 -2.47 14.09 -3.35
CA ILE A 347 -1.59 12.97 -3.07
C ILE A 347 -2.42 11.85 -2.47
N ILE A 348 -2.63 10.76 -3.22
CA ILE A 348 -3.49 9.66 -2.77
C ILE A 348 -2.63 8.43 -2.44
N SER A 349 -2.73 7.95 -1.20
CA SER A 349 -2.04 6.75 -0.74
C SER A 349 -2.78 6.12 0.44
N GLN A 350 -3.04 4.81 0.38
CA GLN A 350 -3.66 4.10 1.52
C GLN A 350 -2.75 4.13 2.75
N SER A 351 -1.48 3.74 2.60
CA SER A 351 -0.52 3.68 3.71
C SER A 351 0.04 5.04 4.10
N GLY A 352 0.05 6.00 3.17
CA GLY A 352 0.76 7.27 3.35
C GLY A 352 2.29 7.14 3.38
N GLU A 353 2.83 5.97 3.00
CA GLU A 353 4.26 5.63 3.04
C GLU A 353 4.81 5.20 1.67
N THR A 354 4.04 5.38 0.60
CA THR A 354 4.49 5.01 -0.76
C THR A 354 5.60 5.96 -1.21
N ALA A 355 6.82 5.45 -1.36
CA ALA A 355 8.02 6.24 -1.61
C ALA A 355 7.89 7.17 -2.83
N ASP A 356 7.44 6.66 -3.97
CA ASP A 356 7.27 7.46 -5.18
C ASP A 356 6.18 8.53 -5.02
N THR A 357 5.10 8.23 -4.32
CA THR A 357 4.03 9.19 -4.04
C THR A 357 4.51 10.30 -3.10
N LEU A 358 5.30 9.95 -2.08
CA LEU A 358 5.94 10.91 -1.18
C LEU A 358 6.98 11.78 -1.90
N ALA A 359 7.76 11.20 -2.81
CA ALA A 359 8.70 11.94 -3.64
C ALA A 359 7.96 12.95 -4.55
N GLY A 360 6.81 12.54 -5.13
CA GLY A 360 5.94 13.43 -5.89
C GLY A 360 5.40 14.60 -5.06
N LEU A 361 5.00 14.34 -3.80
CA LEU A 361 4.58 15.39 -2.87
C LEU A 361 5.72 16.40 -2.61
N ARG A 362 6.92 15.91 -2.30
CA ARG A 362 8.10 16.76 -2.06
C ARG A 362 8.43 17.62 -3.27
N GLU A 363 8.36 17.05 -4.48
CA GLU A 363 8.58 17.79 -5.74
C GLU A 363 7.51 18.85 -5.97
N ALA A 364 6.23 18.56 -5.72
CA ALA A 364 5.14 19.53 -5.81
C ALA A 364 5.38 20.73 -4.89
N LYS A 365 5.72 20.48 -3.62
CA LYS A 365 6.05 21.55 -2.65
C LYS A 365 7.29 22.35 -3.04
N ARG A 366 8.33 21.69 -3.53
CA ARG A 366 9.56 22.35 -4.00
C ARG A 366 9.25 23.36 -5.12
N ARG A 367 8.22 23.09 -5.93
CA ARG A 367 7.76 23.97 -7.04
C ARG A 367 6.72 25.00 -6.61
N GLY A 368 6.32 25.03 -5.35
CA GLY A 368 5.38 26.01 -4.79
C GLY A 368 3.91 25.64 -4.89
N ALA A 369 3.56 24.41 -5.33
CA ALA A 369 2.18 23.95 -5.31
C ALA A 369 1.69 23.68 -3.90
N ARG A 370 0.40 23.90 -3.66
CA ARG A 370 -0.28 23.44 -2.48
C ARG A 370 -0.59 21.95 -2.59
N THR A 371 -0.45 21.23 -1.49
CA THR A 371 -0.61 19.77 -1.44
C THR A 371 -1.72 19.37 -0.49
N LEU A 372 -2.56 18.39 -0.91
CA LEU A 372 -3.59 17.78 -0.07
C LEU A 372 -3.42 16.26 -0.11
N GLY A 373 -3.14 15.66 1.04
CA GLY A 373 -2.99 14.22 1.22
C GLY A 373 -4.33 13.54 1.51
N ILE A 374 -4.65 12.47 0.78
CA ILE A 374 -5.75 11.56 1.08
C ILE A 374 -5.13 10.23 1.51
N VAL A 375 -5.14 9.94 2.81
CA VAL A 375 -4.45 8.80 3.41
C VAL A 375 -5.35 8.08 4.41
N ASN A 376 -5.03 6.81 4.71
CA ASN A 376 -5.75 6.06 5.73
C ASN A 376 -4.96 5.98 7.06
N VAL A 377 -3.63 6.01 7.01
CA VAL A 377 -2.79 5.85 8.20
C VAL A 377 -2.46 7.19 8.80
N VAL A 378 -2.91 7.39 10.03
CA VAL A 378 -2.64 8.61 10.81
C VAL A 378 -1.14 8.70 11.12
N GLY A 379 -0.58 9.92 10.99
CA GLY A 379 0.83 10.16 11.29
C GLY A 379 1.83 9.63 10.26
N SER A 380 1.34 9.12 9.12
CA SER A 380 2.19 8.68 8.02
C SER A 380 3.04 9.80 7.42
N ALA A 381 4.09 9.43 6.67
CA ALA A 381 5.02 10.39 6.08
C ALA A 381 4.32 11.41 5.15
N ILE A 382 3.36 10.95 4.32
CA ILE A 382 2.55 11.85 3.48
C ILE A 382 1.68 12.76 4.35
N ALA A 383 1.05 12.22 5.42
CA ALA A 383 0.22 13.02 6.31
C ALA A 383 1.00 14.14 7.02
N LYS A 384 2.26 13.88 7.40
CA LYS A 384 3.15 14.88 8.01
C LYS A 384 3.65 15.92 7.02
N ALA A 385 3.83 15.53 5.76
CA ALA A 385 4.46 16.37 4.74
C ALA A 385 3.46 17.25 3.95
N ALA A 386 2.19 16.84 3.80
CA ALA A 386 1.17 17.57 3.08
C ALA A 386 0.72 18.83 3.83
N ASP A 387 0.21 19.84 3.10
CA ASP A 387 -0.30 21.07 3.69
C ASP A 387 -1.68 20.87 4.33
N ASP A 388 -2.54 20.06 3.69
CA ASP A 388 -3.83 19.60 4.20
C ASP A 388 -3.90 18.08 4.12
N VAL A 389 -4.65 17.43 5.02
CA VAL A 389 -4.77 15.96 5.06
C VAL A 389 -6.20 15.55 5.35
N ILE A 390 -6.72 14.64 4.53
CA ILE A 390 -7.99 13.94 4.79
C ILE A 390 -7.70 12.47 5.07
N TYR A 391 -8.12 11.99 6.23
CA TYR A 391 -8.05 10.58 6.58
C TYR A 391 -9.32 9.84 6.11
N THR A 392 -9.14 8.68 5.47
CA THR A 392 -10.27 7.90 4.96
C THR A 392 -11.00 7.09 6.03
N TRP A 393 -10.39 6.89 7.20
CA TRP A 393 -10.96 6.14 8.32
C TRP A 393 -11.45 4.73 7.95
N ALA A 394 -10.84 4.12 6.93
CA ALA A 394 -11.21 2.79 6.44
C ALA A 394 -10.85 1.65 7.43
N GLY A 395 -10.15 1.96 8.53
CA GLY A 395 -9.55 0.97 9.40
C GLY A 395 -8.34 0.28 8.74
N PRO A 396 -7.71 -0.70 9.40
CA PRO A 396 -6.56 -1.39 8.84
C PRO A 396 -6.96 -2.20 7.60
N GLU A 397 -6.23 -2.02 6.50
CA GLU A 397 -6.33 -2.84 5.29
C GLU A 397 -5.07 -3.68 5.20
N ILE A 398 -5.23 -5.00 5.33
CA ILE A 398 -4.14 -5.97 5.47
C ILE A 398 -3.91 -6.75 4.17
N ALA A 399 -4.95 -6.93 3.36
CA ALA A 399 -4.81 -7.55 2.05
C ALA A 399 -3.86 -6.72 1.17
N VAL A 400 -2.97 -7.40 0.42
CA VAL A 400 -2.07 -6.74 -0.55
C VAL A 400 -2.88 -6.00 -1.62
N ALA A 401 -3.89 -6.67 -2.15
CA ALA A 401 -4.80 -6.10 -3.12
C ALA A 401 -5.84 -5.24 -2.39
N THR A 402 -5.75 -3.94 -2.56
CA THR A 402 -6.64 -2.97 -1.92
C THR A 402 -8.11 -3.13 -2.38
N THR A 403 -9.04 -2.93 -1.47
CA THR A 403 -10.49 -2.97 -1.73
C THR A 403 -11.20 -1.80 -1.06
N LYS A 404 -11.34 -1.81 0.26
CA LYS A 404 -12.04 -0.77 1.01
C LYS A 404 -11.35 0.59 0.97
N ALA A 405 -10.01 0.62 0.88
CA ALA A 405 -9.30 1.88 0.72
C ALA A 405 -9.63 2.55 -0.62
N PHE A 406 -9.76 1.79 -1.71
CA PHE A 406 -10.20 2.33 -3.01
C PHE A 406 -11.58 2.99 -2.89
N SER A 407 -12.55 2.29 -2.31
CA SER A 407 -13.92 2.80 -2.14
C SER A 407 -13.99 4.04 -1.26
N THR A 408 -13.21 4.08 -0.17
CA THR A 408 -13.19 5.22 0.75
C THR A 408 -12.44 6.42 0.18
N GLN A 409 -11.34 6.20 -0.55
CA GLN A 409 -10.65 7.27 -1.28
C GLN A 409 -11.57 7.91 -2.33
N LEU A 410 -12.31 7.09 -3.09
CA LEU A 410 -13.30 7.60 -4.05
C LEU A 410 -14.42 8.39 -3.36
N SER A 411 -14.89 7.93 -2.20
CA SER A 411 -15.88 8.67 -1.40
C SER A 411 -15.37 10.04 -0.97
N VAL A 412 -14.11 10.14 -0.54
CA VAL A 412 -13.45 11.43 -0.23
C VAL A 412 -13.37 12.32 -1.46
N ILE A 413 -13.05 11.77 -2.64
CA ILE A 413 -13.00 12.52 -3.90
C ILE A 413 -14.37 13.14 -4.22
N TYR A 414 -15.47 12.40 -4.04
CA TYR A 414 -16.82 12.98 -4.22
C TYR A 414 -17.11 14.10 -3.24
N LEU A 415 -16.79 13.93 -1.95
CA LEU A 415 -16.97 14.99 -0.94
C LEU A 415 -16.17 16.25 -1.28
N LEU A 416 -14.89 16.09 -1.66
CA LEU A 416 -14.04 17.21 -2.10
C LEU A 416 -14.60 17.91 -3.33
N ALA A 417 -14.99 17.15 -4.35
CA ALA A 417 -15.51 17.74 -5.58
C ALA A 417 -16.82 18.50 -5.35
N LEU A 418 -17.73 17.96 -4.54
CA LEU A 418 -18.97 18.64 -4.17
C LEU A 418 -18.70 19.90 -3.34
N HIS A 419 -17.76 19.82 -2.39
CA HIS A 419 -17.33 20.97 -1.59
C HIS A 419 -16.73 22.08 -2.48
N PHE A 420 -15.83 21.72 -3.39
CA PHE A 420 -15.23 22.69 -4.32
C PHE A 420 -16.28 23.27 -5.28
N ALA A 421 -17.18 22.45 -5.82
CA ALA A 421 -18.26 22.91 -6.70
C ALA A 421 -19.18 23.92 -6.02
N GLN A 422 -19.48 23.71 -4.72
CA GLN A 422 -20.25 24.65 -3.90
C GLN A 422 -19.50 25.98 -3.74
N GLN A 423 -18.23 25.95 -3.37
CA GLN A 423 -17.40 27.15 -3.19
C GLN A 423 -17.22 27.95 -4.49
N LEU A 424 -17.20 27.27 -5.63
CA LEU A 424 -17.04 27.86 -6.96
C LEU A 424 -18.38 28.27 -7.60
N GLY A 425 -19.51 27.81 -7.06
CA GLY A 425 -20.83 28.06 -7.65
C GLY A 425 -21.03 27.34 -9.01
N THR A 426 -20.33 26.25 -9.27
CA THR A 426 -20.41 25.50 -10.53
C THR A 426 -21.52 24.45 -10.53
N MET A 427 -22.21 24.27 -9.42
CA MET A 427 -23.31 23.31 -9.23
C MET A 427 -24.46 23.99 -8.46
N THR A 428 -25.69 23.61 -8.75
CA THR A 428 -26.85 24.06 -7.95
C THR A 428 -26.97 23.28 -6.65
N ASP A 429 -27.50 23.91 -5.61
CA ASP A 429 -27.70 23.25 -4.30
C ASP A 429 -28.56 21.98 -4.41
N ALA A 430 -29.57 21.98 -5.29
CA ALA A 430 -30.44 20.83 -5.52
C ALA A 430 -29.66 19.65 -6.14
N ALA A 431 -28.79 19.89 -7.11
CA ALA A 431 -27.97 18.86 -7.74
C ALA A 431 -26.93 18.31 -6.75
N GLN A 432 -26.37 19.18 -5.90
CA GLN A 432 -25.46 18.75 -4.85
C GLN A 432 -26.17 17.89 -3.81
N ALA A 433 -27.34 18.30 -3.34
CA ALA A 433 -28.12 17.56 -2.36
C ALA A 433 -28.52 16.16 -2.87
N ASP A 434 -28.85 16.04 -4.15
CA ASP A 434 -29.17 14.74 -4.78
C ASP A 434 -27.97 13.79 -4.76
N ILE A 435 -26.78 14.25 -5.19
CA ILE A 435 -25.57 13.42 -5.18
C ILE A 435 -25.18 13.05 -3.73
N LEU A 436 -25.29 14.00 -2.81
CA LEU A 436 -24.97 13.77 -1.41
C LEU A 436 -25.90 12.73 -0.78
N ALA A 437 -27.20 12.78 -1.10
CA ALA A 437 -28.16 11.78 -0.65
C ALA A 437 -27.82 10.38 -1.20
N GLN A 438 -27.46 10.28 -2.48
CA GLN A 438 -27.00 9.02 -3.08
C GLN A 438 -25.72 8.50 -2.40
N LEU A 439 -24.76 9.38 -2.12
CA LEU A 439 -23.53 9.01 -1.42
C LEU A 439 -23.82 8.49 0.00
N GLN A 440 -24.77 9.09 0.71
CA GLN A 440 -25.19 8.62 2.04
C GLN A 440 -25.91 7.26 2.00
N GLN A 441 -26.63 6.95 0.91
CA GLN A 441 -27.31 5.66 0.72
C GLN A 441 -26.35 4.55 0.27
N LEU A 442 -25.23 4.90 -0.34
CA LEU A 442 -24.27 3.94 -0.92
C LEU A 442 -23.86 2.80 0.02
N PRO A 443 -23.55 3.03 1.33
CA PRO A 443 -23.23 1.94 2.25
C PRO A 443 -24.33 0.90 2.39
N ASP A 444 -25.59 1.34 2.42
CA ASP A 444 -26.75 0.44 2.56
C ASP A 444 -27.02 -0.34 1.27
N GLU A 445 -26.90 0.31 0.12
CA GLU A 445 -27.03 -0.36 -1.19
C GLU A 445 -25.90 -1.38 -1.40
N MET A 446 -24.68 -1.05 -0.99
CA MET A 446 -23.55 -1.97 -1.05
C MET A 446 -23.73 -3.17 -0.10
N SER A 447 -24.29 -2.96 1.09
CA SER A 447 -24.64 -4.04 2.03
C SER A 447 -25.68 -4.97 1.43
N LYS A 448 -26.70 -4.43 0.75
CA LYS A 448 -27.72 -5.23 0.04
C LYS A 448 -27.13 -6.02 -1.12
N PHE A 449 -26.13 -5.43 -1.83
CA PHE A 449 -25.45 -6.11 -2.93
C PHE A 449 -24.62 -7.31 -2.44
N LEU A 450 -23.99 -7.20 -1.28
CA LEU A 450 -23.16 -8.26 -0.67
C LEU A 450 -24.01 -9.37 -0.01
N CYS A 451 -25.19 -9.66 -0.54
CA CYS A 451 -26.03 -10.77 -0.10
C CYS A 451 -25.55 -12.11 -0.68
N GLU A 452 -25.97 -13.20 -0.06
CA GLU A 452 -25.55 -14.56 -0.40
C GLU A 452 -25.92 -14.94 -1.85
N GLU A 453 -27.06 -14.46 -2.36
CA GLU A 453 -27.52 -14.70 -3.73
C GLU A 453 -26.54 -14.08 -4.76
N ASN A 454 -26.16 -12.83 -4.59
CA ASN A 454 -25.22 -12.15 -5.50
C ASN A 454 -23.81 -12.73 -5.41
N ILE A 455 -23.35 -13.06 -4.19
CA ILE A 455 -22.05 -13.72 -3.97
C ILE A 455 -22.02 -15.07 -4.69
N SER A 456 -23.08 -15.88 -4.56
CA SER A 456 -23.19 -17.18 -5.24
C SER A 456 -23.20 -17.01 -6.77
N ALA A 457 -23.89 -16.00 -7.29
CA ALA A 457 -23.88 -15.70 -8.72
C ALA A 457 -22.50 -15.30 -9.24
N ILE A 458 -21.74 -14.47 -8.47
CA ILE A 458 -20.37 -14.09 -8.79
C ILE A 458 -19.46 -15.33 -8.77
N GLN A 459 -19.57 -16.19 -7.75
CA GLN A 459 -18.80 -17.43 -7.64
C GLN A 459 -19.09 -18.38 -8.80
N TYR A 460 -20.35 -18.50 -9.19
CA TYR A 460 -20.74 -19.28 -10.36
C TYR A 460 -20.09 -18.75 -11.63
N CYS A 461 -20.14 -17.43 -11.88
CA CYS A 461 -19.45 -16.83 -13.02
C CYS A 461 -17.94 -17.10 -12.96
N ALA A 462 -17.30 -16.88 -11.82
CA ALA A 462 -15.88 -17.13 -11.64
C ALA A 462 -15.54 -18.60 -11.96
N SER A 463 -16.36 -19.57 -11.53
CA SER A 463 -16.14 -20.99 -11.79
C SER A 463 -16.19 -21.36 -13.28
N GLN A 464 -16.87 -20.56 -14.12
CA GLN A 464 -16.92 -20.78 -15.57
C GLN A 464 -15.66 -20.27 -16.29
N PHE A 465 -14.97 -19.27 -15.72
CA PHE A 465 -13.94 -18.51 -16.43
C PHE A 465 -12.56 -18.53 -15.77
N PHE A 466 -12.35 -19.23 -14.66
CA PHE A 466 -11.09 -19.21 -13.91
C PHE A 466 -9.88 -19.78 -14.68
N ASN A 467 -10.10 -20.54 -15.76
CA ASN A 467 -9.05 -21.13 -16.58
C ASN A 467 -8.60 -20.25 -17.75
N HIS A 468 -9.21 -19.07 -17.95
CA HIS A 468 -8.77 -18.16 -19.01
C HIS A 468 -7.42 -17.56 -18.67
N ARG A 469 -6.55 -17.46 -19.67
CA ARG A 469 -5.19 -16.90 -19.52
C ARG A 469 -5.16 -15.40 -19.73
N ASP A 470 -6.03 -14.92 -20.63
CA ASP A 470 -6.10 -13.53 -21.05
C ASP A 470 -7.53 -13.02 -20.88
N VAL A 471 -7.67 -11.85 -20.28
CA VAL A 471 -8.96 -11.21 -20.03
C VAL A 471 -8.90 -9.73 -20.42
N PHE A 472 -9.88 -9.28 -21.19
CA PHE A 472 -10.02 -7.88 -21.56
C PHE A 472 -11.15 -7.23 -20.77
N PHE A 473 -10.86 -6.05 -20.22
CA PHE A 473 -11.86 -5.20 -19.58
C PHE A 473 -12.16 -4.02 -20.48
N ILE A 474 -13.43 -3.73 -20.74
CA ILE A 474 -13.83 -2.59 -21.56
C ILE A 474 -14.94 -1.78 -20.88
N GLY A 475 -14.88 -0.46 -21.03
CA GLY A 475 -15.87 0.47 -20.51
C GLY A 475 -15.76 1.83 -21.20
N ARG A 476 -16.61 2.76 -20.82
CA ARG A 476 -16.54 4.16 -21.29
C ARG A 476 -16.60 5.10 -20.10
N ASN A 477 -15.85 6.22 -20.18
CA ASN A 477 -15.82 7.25 -19.16
C ASN A 477 -15.45 6.65 -17.78
N LEU A 478 -16.26 6.84 -16.73
CA LEU A 478 -16.02 6.27 -15.39
C LEU A 478 -15.89 4.75 -15.42
N ASP A 479 -16.70 4.05 -16.22
CA ASP A 479 -16.62 2.59 -16.37
C ASP A 479 -15.26 2.14 -16.93
N SER A 480 -14.65 2.92 -17.84
CA SER A 480 -13.30 2.64 -18.34
C SER A 480 -12.23 2.77 -17.24
N ALA A 481 -12.35 3.78 -16.38
CA ALA A 481 -11.42 3.96 -15.27
C ALA A 481 -11.57 2.84 -14.20
N ILE A 482 -12.79 2.37 -13.93
CA ILE A 482 -13.03 1.21 -13.07
C ILE A 482 -12.47 -0.08 -13.67
N CYS A 483 -12.56 -0.25 -15.01
CA CYS A 483 -11.97 -1.40 -15.69
C CYS A 483 -10.46 -1.54 -15.45
N LEU A 484 -9.72 -0.43 -15.33
CA LEU A 484 -8.29 -0.44 -14.98
C LEU A 484 -8.05 -1.07 -13.61
N GLU A 485 -8.86 -0.71 -12.62
CA GLU A 485 -8.78 -1.31 -11.27
C GLU A 485 -9.18 -2.79 -11.29
N GLY A 486 -10.26 -3.16 -11.99
CA GLY A 486 -10.68 -4.55 -12.15
C GLY A 486 -9.58 -5.42 -12.79
N SER A 487 -8.94 -4.92 -13.84
CA SER A 487 -7.79 -5.57 -14.48
C SER A 487 -6.61 -5.73 -13.51
N LEU A 488 -6.29 -4.69 -12.72
CA LEU A 488 -5.22 -4.79 -11.72
C LEU A 488 -5.55 -5.86 -10.66
N LYS A 489 -6.76 -5.87 -10.13
CA LYS A 489 -7.18 -6.88 -9.14
C LYS A 489 -7.07 -8.30 -9.67
N LEU A 490 -7.45 -8.53 -10.92
CA LEU A 490 -7.33 -9.85 -11.53
C LEU A 490 -5.87 -10.30 -11.64
N LYS A 491 -4.96 -9.40 -12.04
CA LYS A 491 -3.51 -9.67 -12.08
C LYS A 491 -2.94 -10.00 -10.70
N GLU A 492 -3.29 -9.21 -9.69
CA GLU A 492 -2.76 -9.35 -8.33
C GLU A 492 -3.23 -10.62 -7.63
N ILE A 493 -4.49 -11.04 -7.85
CA ILE A 493 -5.13 -12.11 -7.09
C ILE A 493 -5.06 -13.44 -7.82
N ALA A 494 -5.36 -13.44 -9.13
CA ALA A 494 -5.50 -14.65 -9.93
C ALA A 494 -4.28 -14.94 -10.80
N TYR A 495 -3.34 -13.98 -10.92
CA TYR A 495 -2.17 -14.05 -11.80
C TYR A 495 -2.55 -14.25 -13.28
N ILE A 496 -3.78 -13.87 -13.64
CA ILE A 496 -4.28 -13.90 -15.01
C ILE A 496 -3.86 -12.60 -15.70
N HIS A 497 -3.25 -12.72 -16.89
CA HIS A 497 -2.97 -11.56 -17.70
C HIS A 497 -4.27 -10.86 -18.10
N SER A 498 -4.34 -9.56 -17.87
CA SER A 498 -5.54 -8.78 -18.22
C SER A 498 -5.18 -7.36 -18.63
N GLU A 499 -5.96 -6.82 -19.55
CA GLU A 499 -5.82 -5.46 -20.04
C GLU A 499 -7.17 -4.74 -19.99
N ALA A 500 -7.13 -3.43 -19.78
CA ALA A 500 -8.33 -2.60 -19.77
C ALA A 500 -8.24 -1.50 -20.83
N TYR A 501 -9.30 -1.36 -21.63
CA TYR A 501 -9.36 -0.37 -22.69
C TYR A 501 -10.64 0.45 -22.61
N PRO A 502 -10.60 1.74 -22.97
CA PRO A 502 -11.82 2.44 -23.36
C PRO A 502 -12.48 1.66 -24.50
N ALA A 503 -13.77 1.33 -24.36
CA ALA A 503 -14.45 0.44 -25.30
C ALA A 503 -14.36 0.91 -26.78
N GLY A 504 -14.25 2.23 -26.99
CA GLY A 504 -14.04 2.81 -28.33
C GLY A 504 -12.65 2.50 -28.92
N GLU A 505 -11.62 2.41 -28.06
CA GLU A 505 -10.24 2.17 -28.48
C GLU A 505 -9.96 0.72 -28.85
N LEU A 506 -10.78 -0.23 -28.37
CA LEU A 506 -10.58 -1.64 -28.65
C LEU A 506 -10.45 -1.93 -30.17
N LYS A 507 -11.25 -1.23 -31.00
CA LYS A 507 -11.23 -1.41 -32.46
C LYS A 507 -10.03 -0.76 -33.17
N HIS A 508 -9.21 0.02 -32.46
CA HIS A 508 -8.04 0.69 -33.04
C HIS A 508 -6.74 -0.09 -32.87
N GLY A 509 -6.82 -1.42 -32.79
CA GLY A 509 -5.67 -2.34 -32.71
C GLY A 509 -5.94 -3.53 -31.79
N PRO A 510 -6.25 -3.33 -30.49
CA PRO A 510 -6.36 -4.42 -29.52
C PRO A 510 -7.40 -5.50 -29.86
N ILE A 511 -8.41 -5.18 -30.68
CA ILE A 511 -9.41 -6.15 -31.15
C ILE A 511 -8.77 -7.33 -31.93
N SER A 512 -7.57 -7.17 -32.47
CA SER A 512 -6.84 -8.24 -33.14
C SER A 512 -6.39 -9.36 -32.20
N LEU A 513 -6.32 -9.09 -30.90
CA LEU A 513 -5.99 -10.07 -29.85
C LEU A 513 -7.21 -10.87 -29.39
N ILE A 514 -8.39 -10.50 -29.86
CA ILE A 514 -9.64 -11.14 -29.47
C ILE A 514 -9.95 -12.27 -30.43
N GLU A 515 -9.80 -13.49 -29.95
CA GLU A 515 -10.03 -14.74 -30.67
C GLU A 515 -11.21 -15.50 -30.04
N ASP A 516 -11.62 -16.63 -30.68
CA ASP A 516 -12.66 -17.50 -30.13
C ASP A 516 -12.25 -18.02 -28.74
N GLY A 517 -13.07 -17.74 -27.74
CA GLY A 517 -12.81 -18.11 -26.35
C GLY A 517 -12.09 -17.04 -25.51
N THR A 518 -11.67 -15.90 -26.08
CA THR A 518 -11.14 -14.79 -25.28
C THR A 518 -12.23 -14.20 -24.38
N LEU A 519 -11.97 -14.06 -23.08
CA LEU A 519 -12.91 -13.45 -22.15
C LEU A 519 -12.85 -11.93 -22.21
N VAL A 520 -13.99 -11.29 -22.45
CA VAL A 520 -14.16 -9.83 -22.39
C VAL A 520 -15.16 -9.47 -21.31
N MET A 521 -14.74 -8.69 -20.33
CA MET A 521 -15.57 -8.12 -19.28
C MET A 521 -15.95 -6.68 -19.63
N ALA A 522 -17.23 -6.41 -19.88
CA ALA A 522 -17.71 -5.08 -20.22
C ALA A 522 -18.43 -4.44 -19.03
N MET A 523 -18.01 -3.24 -18.65
CA MET A 523 -18.72 -2.37 -17.72
C MET A 523 -19.56 -1.36 -18.50
N ALA A 524 -20.87 -1.31 -18.21
CA ALA A 524 -21.84 -0.43 -18.88
C ALA A 524 -22.88 0.07 -17.86
N THR A 525 -22.39 0.79 -16.84
CA THR A 525 -23.22 1.29 -15.74
C THR A 525 -23.79 2.68 -15.99
N MET A 526 -23.24 3.43 -16.95
CA MET A 526 -23.66 4.79 -17.29
C MET A 526 -24.80 4.76 -18.30
N PRO A 527 -26.04 5.17 -17.94
CA PRO A 527 -27.20 5.08 -18.82
C PRO A 527 -27.01 5.78 -20.18
N GLU A 528 -26.39 6.97 -20.17
CA GLU A 528 -26.15 7.79 -21.36
C GLU A 528 -25.10 7.19 -22.33
N LEU A 529 -24.28 6.26 -21.85
CA LEU A 529 -23.23 5.61 -22.64
C LEU A 529 -23.51 4.12 -22.88
N PHE A 530 -24.61 3.61 -22.32
CA PHE A 530 -24.92 2.18 -22.34
C PHE A 530 -24.99 1.62 -23.77
N GLU A 531 -25.80 2.24 -24.66
CA GLU A 531 -25.94 1.78 -26.05
C GLU A 531 -24.61 1.81 -26.80
N LYS A 532 -23.80 2.86 -26.61
CA LYS A 532 -22.50 2.96 -27.25
C LYS A 532 -21.50 1.91 -26.73
N THR A 533 -21.58 1.56 -25.47
CA THR A 533 -20.75 0.48 -24.89
C THR A 533 -21.21 -0.85 -25.45
N MET A 534 -22.53 -1.10 -25.53
CA MET A 534 -23.08 -2.32 -26.07
C MET A 534 -22.80 -2.51 -27.58
N ASP A 535 -22.68 -1.43 -28.35
CA ASP A 535 -22.25 -1.51 -29.75
C ASP A 535 -20.81 -2.04 -29.88
N ASN A 536 -19.91 -1.60 -28.99
CA ASN A 536 -18.54 -2.14 -28.93
C ASN A 536 -18.52 -3.60 -28.48
N VAL A 537 -19.34 -3.96 -27.49
CA VAL A 537 -19.56 -5.34 -27.07
C VAL A 537 -20.04 -6.19 -28.26
N GLY A 538 -20.99 -5.70 -29.06
CA GLY A 538 -21.46 -6.37 -30.26
C GLY A 538 -20.36 -6.63 -31.30
N SER A 539 -19.38 -5.74 -31.41
CA SER A 539 -18.23 -5.91 -32.31
C SER A 539 -17.30 -7.04 -31.86
N THR A 540 -17.25 -7.35 -30.57
CA THR A 540 -16.45 -8.45 -30.00
C THR A 540 -17.23 -9.78 -30.01
N TYR A 541 -18.56 -9.74 -30.07
CA TYR A 541 -19.45 -10.87 -29.87
C TYR A 541 -19.26 -12.02 -30.88
N TYR A 542 -18.86 -11.72 -32.11
CA TYR A 542 -18.60 -12.74 -33.13
C TYR A 542 -17.35 -13.58 -32.88
N ARG A 543 -16.54 -13.21 -31.85
CA ARG A 543 -15.27 -13.84 -31.54
C ARG A 543 -15.08 -14.25 -30.07
N THR A 544 -16.07 -13.97 -29.15
CA THR A 544 -15.79 -14.03 -27.69
C THR A 544 -16.94 -14.59 -26.87
N LEU A 545 -16.58 -15.16 -25.73
CA LEU A 545 -17.48 -15.37 -24.60
C LEU A 545 -17.61 -14.03 -23.83
N LEU A 546 -18.82 -13.48 -23.76
CA LEU A 546 -19.06 -12.18 -23.14
C LEU A 546 -19.73 -12.29 -21.79
N THR A 547 -19.12 -11.64 -20.79
CA THR A 547 -19.79 -11.34 -19.51
C THR A 547 -19.93 -9.83 -19.36
N ALA A 548 -21.18 -9.32 -19.38
CA ALA A 548 -21.45 -7.92 -19.07
C ALA A 548 -21.79 -7.78 -17.58
N VAL A 549 -21.05 -6.92 -16.88
CA VAL A 549 -21.37 -6.54 -15.50
C VAL A 549 -22.12 -5.21 -15.56
N THR A 550 -23.41 -5.24 -15.22
CA THR A 550 -24.24 -4.03 -15.10
C THR A 550 -24.80 -3.94 -13.68
N ASN A 551 -25.08 -2.71 -13.22
CA ASN A 551 -25.72 -2.48 -11.91
C ASN A 551 -27.20 -2.96 -11.86
N ALA A 552 -27.72 -3.60 -12.91
CA ALA A 552 -29.09 -4.07 -12.99
C ALA A 552 -29.16 -5.59 -13.27
N PRO A 553 -29.22 -6.44 -12.23
CA PRO A 553 -29.29 -7.89 -12.39
C PRO A 553 -30.46 -8.36 -13.27
N HIS A 554 -31.56 -7.60 -13.33
CA HIS A 554 -32.76 -7.93 -14.12
C HIS A 554 -32.66 -7.57 -15.61
N THR A 555 -31.73 -6.67 -16.00
CA THR A 555 -31.60 -6.20 -17.38
C THR A 555 -30.73 -7.12 -18.24
N ILE A 556 -29.70 -7.74 -17.63
CA ILE A 556 -28.79 -8.68 -18.32
C ILE A 556 -29.54 -9.90 -18.82
N GLY A 557 -30.39 -10.51 -17.98
CA GLY A 557 -31.16 -11.69 -18.33
C GLY A 557 -32.16 -11.44 -19.47
N ARG A 558 -32.70 -10.22 -19.62
CA ARG A 558 -33.63 -9.86 -20.68
C ARG A 558 -32.95 -9.52 -22.00
N LEU A 559 -31.80 -8.79 -21.97
CA LEU A 559 -31.06 -8.41 -23.16
C LEU A 559 -30.32 -9.60 -23.78
N ALA A 560 -29.68 -10.44 -22.97
CA ALA A 560 -29.07 -11.67 -23.44
C ALA A 560 -30.12 -12.62 -24.08
N LYS A 561 -31.30 -12.81 -23.47
CA LYS A 561 -32.38 -13.58 -24.04
C LYS A 561 -32.99 -12.98 -25.31
N LYS A 562 -33.05 -11.64 -25.41
CA LYS A 562 -33.65 -10.97 -26.56
C LYS A 562 -32.69 -10.95 -27.79
N LYS A 563 -31.39 -10.83 -27.60
CA LYS A 563 -30.38 -10.90 -28.69
C LYS A 563 -30.02 -12.36 -29.05
N LEU A 564 -29.92 -13.27 -28.10
CA LEU A 564 -29.72 -14.71 -28.37
C LEU A 564 -30.91 -15.34 -29.06
N GLY A 565 -32.14 -14.88 -28.80
CA GLY A 565 -33.34 -15.31 -29.50
C GLY A 565 -33.45 -14.87 -30.94
N SER A 566 -32.74 -13.79 -31.36
CA SER A 566 -32.74 -13.29 -32.73
C SER A 566 -31.64 -13.86 -33.63
N VAL A 567 -30.66 -14.58 -33.06
CA VAL A 567 -29.52 -15.20 -33.79
C VAL A 567 -29.79 -16.67 -34.10
N LYS A 568 -30.89 -17.24 -33.62
CA LYS A 568 -31.32 -18.60 -33.97
C LYS A 568 -32.37 -18.63 -35.09
N LYS A 569 -32.24 -17.79 -36.11
CA LYS A 569 -32.92 -17.96 -37.36
C LYS A 569 -31.99 -17.69 -38.54
#